data_2f6087e575370bb047f4f12d4a4c3ce0
#
_entry.id   2f6087e575370bb047f4f12d4a4c3ce0
#
_cell.length_a   1.000
_cell.length_b   1.000
_cell.length_c   1.000
_cell.angle_alpha   90.00
_cell.angle_beta   90.00
_cell.angle_gamma   90.00
#
_symmetry.space_group_name_H-M   'P 1'
#
loop_
_entity.id
_entity.type
_entity.pdbx_description
1 polymer ?
#
loop_
_entity_poly.entity_id
_entity_poly.type
_entity_poly.pdbx_seq_one_letter_code
_entity_poly.pdbx_strand_id
1 'polypeptide(L)'
;MSKAFDNLRLYAGVLKRVGYTLTLGMLGSGSRDELLKLYNSYNGQQPSGDSTPVDPFIIPKTDVFELFGNDSAAYEGVYECGFGHTTEFELKVISNLVRKWNPRRIFEIGTFEGRTTLNMALNSDTDTEIVTLDLPAEGLASTKMEIEEGEVRYVKKEVSGERFMGHPAASKIRQVFGDSASFDFEEYRNSVDVAFIDGSHAYEYVLNDSEKVFTIIRKGGLIIWHDYTNWPGVWTALNELYERDPRFKGIRHIGGTSIAMLTV
;
A
#
# COMPACT_ATOMS: atom_id res chain seq x y z
N MET A 1 47.23 -0.17 -9.69
CA MET A 1 46.82 -1.33 -8.82
C MET A 1 46.14 -0.94 -7.50
N SER A 2 46.17 0.33 -7.03
CA SER A 2 45.61 0.71 -5.73
C SER A 2 44.07 0.83 -5.69
N LYS A 3 43.42 1.45 -6.69
CA LYS A 3 41.97 1.65 -6.69
C LYS A 3 41.10 0.37 -6.72
N ALA A 4 41.61 -0.69 -7.36
CA ALA A 4 40.86 -1.97 -7.42
C ALA A 4 40.90 -2.69 -6.06
N PHE A 5 42.00 -2.61 -5.29
CA PHE A 5 42.13 -3.17 -3.95
C PHE A 5 41.31 -2.40 -2.92
N ASP A 6 41.22 -1.07 -3.06
CA ASP A 6 40.42 -0.24 -2.14
C ASP A 6 38.93 -0.48 -2.36
N ASN A 7 38.49 -0.65 -3.60
CA ASN A 7 37.11 -1.05 -3.90
C ASN A 7 36.79 -2.45 -3.37
N LEU A 8 37.69 -3.42 -3.49
CA LEU A 8 37.47 -4.78 -2.95
C LEU A 8 37.33 -4.80 -1.43
N ARG A 9 38.12 -3.99 -0.70
CA ARG A 9 38.00 -3.82 0.75
C ARG A 9 36.69 -3.13 1.15
N LEU A 10 36.26 -2.13 0.37
CA LEU A 10 35.00 -1.44 0.57
C LEU A 10 33.82 -2.42 0.39
N TYR A 11 33.81 -3.20 -0.70
CA TYR A 11 32.79 -4.22 -0.94
C TYR A 11 32.77 -5.31 0.12
N ALA A 12 33.92 -5.78 0.58
CA ALA A 12 34.00 -6.76 1.68
C ALA A 12 33.48 -6.19 3.00
N GLY A 13 33.75 -4.91 3.29
CA GLY A 13 33.23 -4.19 4.46
C GLY A 13 31.71 -4.02 4.41
N VAL A 14 31.17 -3.65 3.25
CA VAL A 14 29.71 -3.52 3.02
C VAL A 14 29.01 -4.86 3.14
N LEU A 15 29.53 -5.92 2.50
CA LEU A 15 28.96 -7.28 2.59
C LEU A 15 28.99 -7.83 4.03
N LYS A 16 30.05 -7.56 4.79
CA LYS A 16 30.16 -7.98 6.19
C LYS A 16 29.16 -7.24 7.08
N ARG A 17 28.95 -5.93 6.88
CA ARG A 17 27.96 -5.14 7.61
C ARG A 17 26.53 -5.49 7.23
N VAL A 18 26.24 -5.63 5.94
CA VAL A 18 24.92 -6.09 5.44
C VAL A 18 24.62 -7.50 5.96
N GLY A 19 25.58 -8.44 5.93
CA GLY A 19 25.44 -9.77 6.51
C GLY A 19 25.18 -9.75 8.02
N TYR A 20 25.90 -8.91 8.77
CA TYR A 20 25.69 -8.73 10.22
C TYR A 20 24.31 -8.13 10.53
N THR A 21 23.88 -7.13 9.75
CA THR A 21 22.57 -6.48 9.91
C THR A 21 21.41 -7.41 9.56
N LEU A 22 21.55 -8.23 8.52
CA LEU A 22 20.53 -9.21 8.12
C LEU A 22 20.44 -10.42 9.07
N THR A 23 21.51 -10.78 9.77
CA THR A 23 21.51 -11.96 10.65
C THR A 23 21.27 -11.65 12.13
N LEU A 24 21.73 -10.52 12.64
CA LEU A 24 21.65 -10.15 14.06
C LEU A 24 20.89 -8.85 14.29
N GLY A 25 20.73 -8.03 13.28
CA GLY A 25 20.17 -6.68 13.38
C GLY A 25 18.66 -6.61 13.28
N MET A 26 17.97 -7.68 12.89
CA MET A 26 16.49 -7.68 12.87
C MET A 26 15.87 -7.61 14.27
N LEU A 27 16.68 -7.65 15.33
CA LEU A 27 16.25 -7.65 16.73
C LEU A 27 16.43 -6.30 17.45
N GLY A 28 16.88 -5.23 16.78
CA GLY A 28 17.13 -3.95 17.44
C GLY A 28 16.89 -2.72 16.57
N SER A 29 16.36 -1.64 17.18
CA SER A 29 16.06 -0.35 16.53
C SER A 29 17.27 0.37 15.91
N GLY A 30 18.50 0.06 16.37
CA GLY A 30 19.74 0.64 15.84
C GLY A 30 20.13 0.18 14.44
N SER A 31 19.63 -0.97 13.99
CA SER A 31 20.03 -1.58 12.71
C SER A 31 19.40 -0.92 11.50
N ARG A 32 18.19 -0.36 11.67
CA ARG A 32 17.49 0.41 10.64
C ARG A 32 18.21 1.71 10.34
N ASP A 33 18.71 2.40 11.38
CA ASP A 33 19.47 3.65 11.24
C ASP A 33 20.82 3.43 10.57
N GLU A 34 21.49 2.28 10.81
CA GLU A 34 22.71 1.92 10.10
C GLU A 34 22.47 1.60 8.62
N LEU A 35 21.39 0.92 8.29
CA LEU A 35 21.00 0.67 6.88
C LEU A 35 20.67 1.97 6.15
N LEU A 36 19.95 2.88 6.79
CA LEU A 36 19.63 4.20 6.23
C LEU A 36 20.91 5.05 6.04
N LYS A 37 21.85 5.01 6.99
CA LYS A 37 23.15 5.67 6.84
C LYS A 37 23.98 5.08 5.70
N LEU A 38 23.98 3.75 5.54
CA LEU A 38 24.64 3.06 4.43
C LEU A 38 24.00 3.40 3.08
N TYR A 39 22.67 3.40 2.98
CA TYR A 39 21.94 3.78 1.80
C TYR A 39 22.22 5.24 1.39
N ASN A 40 22.17 6.17 2.34
CA ASN A 40 22.44 7.58 2.10
C ASN A 40 23.89 7.85 1.72
N SER A 41 24.85 7.11 2.29
CA SER A 41 26.26 7.22 1.92
C SER A 41 26.56 6.69 0.51
N TYR A 42 25.81 5.67 0.08
CA TYR A 42 25.94 5.10 -1.28
C TYR A 42 25.37 6.05 -2.35
N ASN A 43 24.29 6.75 -2.06
CA ASN A 43 23.64 7.70 -2.96
C ASN A 43 24.28 9.11 -2.96
N GLY A 44 25.44 9.28 -2.34
CA GLY A 44 26.20 10.54 -2.38
C GLY A 44 25.57 11.70 -1.62
N GLN A 45 24.51 11.45 -0.86
CA GLN A 45 23.95 12.42 0.08
C GLN A 45 24.74 12.39 1.38
N GLN A 46 25.77 13.23 1.49
CA GLN A 46 26.38 13.54 2.77
C GLN A 46 25.35 14.34 3.60
N PRO A 47 25.06 13.95 4.84
CA PRO A 47 24.25 14.77 5.72
C PRO A 47 25.02 16.07 5.99
N SER A 48 24.58 17.19 5.42
CA SER A 48 25.07 18.50 5.75
C SER A 48 24.49 18.91 7.11
N GLY A 49 25.34 18.82 8.17
CA GLY A 49 25.09 19.45 9.46
C GLY A 49 24.00 18.74 10.31
N ASP A 50 24.20 18.79 11.57
CA ASP A 50 23.46 18.40 12.77
C ASP A 50 21.91 18.38 12.74
N SER A 51 21.30 17.87 11.67
CA SER A 51 19.86 17.59 11.57
C SER A 51 19.64 16.09 11.68
N THR A 52 19.07 15.64 12.79
CA THR A 52 18.38 14.35 12.84
C THR A 52 17.52 14.23 11.59
N PRO A 53 17.60 13.12 10.80
CA PRO A 53 16.72 12.93 9.66
C PRO A 53 15.28 13.10 10.15
N VAL A 54 14.59 14.11 9.62
CA VAL A 54 13.17 14.30 9.92
C VAL A 54 12.46 13.10 9.30
N ASP A 55 11.77 12.31 10.12
CA ASP A 55 10.92 11.22 9.63
C ASP A 55 9.88 11.84 8.71
N PRO A 56 9.85 11.50 7.39
CA PRO A 56 8.89 12.10 6.47
C PRO A 56 7.45 11.65 6.76
N PHE A 57 7.27 10.65 7.62
CA PHE A 57 5.98 10.05 7.92
C PHE A 57 5.35 10.69 9.16
N ILE A 58 4.54 11.73 8.94
CA ILE A 58 3.95 12.53 10.04
C ILE A 58 2.65 11.94 10.59
N ILE A 59 2.03 10.99 9.88
CA ILE A 59 0.77 10.37 10.30
C ILE A 59 1.02 9.53 11.56
N PRO A 60 0.24 9.73 12.64
CA PRO A 60 0.40 8.97 13.87
C PRO A 60 0.26 7.47 13.66
N LYS A 61 1.15 6.70 14.30
CA LYS A 61 1.12 5.25 14.24
C LYS A 61 0.07 4.66 15.18
N THR A 62 -0.56 3.58 14.75
CA THR A 62 -1.34 2.69 15.59
C THR A 62 -0.73 1.30 15.55
N ASP A 63 -0.84 0.56 16.63
CA ASP A 63 -0.33 -0.80 16.72
C ASP A 63 -1.39 -1.81 16.26
N VAL A 64 -0.93 -2.91 15.65
CA VAL A 64 -1.82 -4.01 15.23
C VAL A 64 -2.58 -4.59 16.42
N PHE A 65 -1.95 -4.65 17.60
CA PHE A 65 -2.61 -5.13 18.82
C PHE A 65 -3.69 -4.17 19.33
N GLU A 66 -3.53 -2.86 19.14
CA GLU A 66 -4.58 -1.88 19.45
C GLU A 66 -5.80 -2.06 18.53
N LEU A 67 -5.56 -2.46 17.26
CA LEU A 67 -6.62 -2.67 16.28
C LEU A 67 -7.39 -3.97 16.49
N PHE A 68 -6.69 -5.07 16.80
CA PHE A 68 -7.26 -6.43 16.79
C PHE A 68 -7.23 -7.12 18.16
N GLY A 69 -6.51 -6.56 19.14
CA GLY A 69 -6.28 -7.21 20.42
C GLY A 69 -5.52 -8.53 20.26
N ASN A 70 -5.88 -9.52 21.08
CA ASN A 70 -5.34 -10.89 20.99
C ASN A 70 -6.16 -11.78 20.04
N ASP A 71 -7.08 -11.21 19.28
CA ASP A 71 -7.91 -11.97 18.35
C ASP A 71 -7.08 -12.37 17.12
N SER A 72 -6.48 -13.52 17.21
CA SER A 72 -5.78 -14.20 16.11
C SER A 72 -6.71 -15.17 15.41
N ALA A 73 -7.90 -14.71 15.01
CA ALA A 73 -8.83 -15.55 14.26
C ALA A 73 -8.09 -16.15 13.04
N ALA A 74 -8.12 -17.46 12.92
CA ALA A 74 -7.61 -18.13 11.73
C ALA A 74 -8.42 -17.65 10.53
N TYR A 75 -7.74 -17.23 9.47
CA TYR A 75 -8.36 -16.84 8.22
C TYR A 75 -7.69 -17.54 7.05
N GLU A 76 -8.47 -17.78 6.03
CA GLU A 76 -7.98 -18.34 4.79
C GLU A 76 -7.45 -17.23 3.89
N GLY A 77 -6.42 -17.55 3.10
CA GLY A 77 -5.85 -16.59 2.17
C GLY A 77 -4.80 -17.22 1.27
N VAL A 78 -4.50 -16.53 0.18
CA VAL A 78 -3.43 -16.90 -0.76
C VAL A 78 -2.24 -15.99 -0.48
N TYR A 79 -1.12 -16.56 -0.03
CA TYR A 79 0.05 -15.82 0.45
C TYR A 79 1.26 -15.90 -0.49
N GLU A 80 1.10 -16.42 -1.69
CA GLU A 80 2.16 -16.38 -2.68
C GLU A 80 2.57 -14.93 -2.97
N CYS A 81 3.85 -14.62 -2.75
CA CYS A 81 4.39 -13.30 -2.92
C CYS A 81 5.23 -13.23 -4.20
N GLY A 82 4.93 -12.26 -5.05
CA GLY A 82 5.72 -11.87 -6.22
C GLY A 82 6.25 -10.44 -6.07
N PHE A 83 6.95 -9.97 -7.10
CA PHE A 83 7.44 -8.61 -7.13
C PHE A 83 6.26 -7.60 -7.26
N GLY A 84 6.24 -6.58 -6.39
CA GLY A 84 5.17 -5.56 -6.37
C GLY A 84 3.90 -5.99 -5.67
N HIS A 85 3.90 -7.13 -4.98
CA HIS A 85 2.75 -7.57 -4.21
C HIS A 85 2.76 -7.01 -2.78
N THR A 86 1.57 -6.76 -2.25
CA THR A 86 1.33 -6.58 -0.82
C THR A 86 2.01 -7.70 -0.03
N THR A 87 2.72 -7.40 1.04
CA THR A 87 3.40 -8.42 1.85
C THR A 87 2.41 -9.35 2.53
N GLU A 88 2.87 -10.54 2.92
CA GLU A 88 2.02 -11.50 3.67
C GLU A 88 1.46 -10.89 4.95
N PHE A 89 2.26 -10.11 5.66
CA PHE A 89 1.84 -9.44 6.88
C PHE A 89 0.75 -8.41 6.61
N GLU A 90 0.91 -7.58 5.57
CA GLU A 90 -0.09 -6.60 5.16
C GLU A 90 -1.39 -7.24 4.69
N LEU A 91 -1.32 -8.35 3.94
CA LEU A 91 -2.51 -9.12 3.58
C LEU A 91 -3.27 -9.63 4.82
N LYS A 92 -2.54 -10.10 5.84
CA LYS A 92 -3.15 -10.49 7.13
C LYS A 92 -3.83 -9.32 7.81
N VAL A 93 -3.19 -8.15 7.80
CA VAL A 93 -3.77 -6.93 8.37
C VAL A 93 -5.03 -6.52 7.60
N ILE A 94 -4.99 -6.46 6.27
CA ILE A 94 -6.15 -6.13 5.42
C ILE A 94 -7.28 -7.13 5.64
N SER A 95 -6.99 -8.42 5.65
CA SER A 95 -7.97 -9.48 5.90
C SER A 95 -8.65 -9.34 7.25
N ASN A 96 -7.90 -9.02 8.31
CA ASN A 96 -8.45 -8.78 9.65
C ASN A 96 -9.30 -7.50 9.70
N LEU A 97 -8.90 -6.43 8.98
CA LEU A 97 -9.72 -5.23 8.85
C LEU A 97 -11.05 -5.54 8.16
N VAL A 98 -11.03 -6.29 7.06
CA VAL A 98 -12.25 -6.72 6.35
C VAL A 98 -13.16 -7.52 7.28
N ARG A 99 -12.64 -8.51 8.02
CA ARG A 99 -13.44 -9.29 8.99
C ARG A 99 -14.03 -8.41 10.07
N LYS A 100 -13.26 -7.49 10.63
CA LYS A 100 -13.70 -6.59 11.71
C LYS A 100 -14.81 -5.65 11.27
N TRP A 101 -14.71 -5.09 10.05
CA TRP A 101 -15.72 -4.17 9.50
C TRP A 101 -16.95 -4.91 8.98
N ASN A 102 -16.80 -6.19 8.61
CA ASN A 102 -17.86 -7.04 8.04
C ASN A 102 -18.65 -6.32 6.94
N PRO A 103 -17.97 -5.91 5.84
CA PRO A 103 -18.55 -5.05 4.82
C PRO A 103 -19.58 -5.77 3.96
N ARG A 104 -20.63 -5.06 3.56
CA ARG A 104 -21.52 -5.49 2.46
C ARG A 104 -20.94 -5.13 1.10
N ARG A 105 -20.21 -4.00 1.04
CA ARG A 105 -19.55 -3.56 -0.21
C ARG A 105 -18.14 -3.09 0.06
N ILE A 106 -17.21 -3.64 -0.71
CA ILE A 106 -15.81 -3.22 -0.78
C ILE A 106 -15.57 -2.56 -2.14
N PHE A 107 -14.84 -1.45 -2.18
CA PHE A 107 -14.37 -0.85 -3.43
C PHE A 107 -12.84 -0.80 -3.41
N GLU A 108 -12.21 -1.36 -4.44
CA GLU A 108 -10.76 -1.36 -4.61
C GLU A 108 -10.37 -0.53 -5.83
N ILE A 109 -9.36 0.31 -5.69
CA ILE A 109 -8.68 1.01 -6.80
C ILE A 109 -7.30 0.38 -6.95
N GLY A 110 -7.04 -0.25 -8.10
CA GLY A 110 -5.82 -1.02 -8.37
C GLY A 110 -6.03 -2.52 -8.14
N THR A 111 -6.38 -3.25 -9.19
CA THR A 111 -6.58 -4.72 -9.13
C THR A 111 -5.26 -5.48 -9.23
N PHE A 112 -4.38 -5.03 -10.14
CA PHE A 112 -3.16 -5.75 -10.53
C PHE A 112 -3.47 -7.21 -10.88
N GLU A 113 -2.80 -8.19 -10.26
CA GLU A 113 -3.11 -9.63 -10.44
C GLU A 113 -4.35 -10.08 -9.65
N GLY A 114 -4.91 -9.24 -8.77
CA GLY A 114 -6.10 -9.53 -7.97
C GLY A 114 -5.85 -10.34 -6.71
N ARG A 115 -4.60 -10.37 -6.21
CA ARG A 115 -4.24 -11.10 -5.00
C ARG A 115 -4.89 -10.50 -3.75
N THR A 116 -4.85 -9.19 -3.60
CA THR A 116 -5.48 -8.49 -2.47
C THR A 116 -7.00 -8.60 -2.56
N THR A 117 -7.56 -8.40 -3.77
CA THR A 117 -8.98 -8.58 -4.05
C THR A 117 -9.48 -9.96 -3.61
N LEU A 118 -8.76 -11.04 -3.99
CA LEU A 118 -9.10 -12.41 -3.61
C LEU A 118 -9.04 -12.61 -2.10
N ASN A 119 -8.02 -12.09 -1.43
CA ASN A 119 -7.91 -12.19 0.03
C ASN A 119 -9.04 -11.45 0.75
N MET A 120 -9.44 -10.27 0.27
CA MET A 120 -10.63 -9.58 0.79
C MET A 120 -11.90 -10.41 0.59
N ALA A 121 -12.04 -11.06 -0.58
CA ALA A 121 -13.18 -11.94 -0.86
C ALA A 121 -13.22 -13.18 0.04
N LEU A 122 -12.08 -13.80 0.30
CA LEU A 122 -11.99 -14.97 1.19
C LEU A 122 -12.30 -14.64 2.66
N ASN A 123 -12.09 -13.40 3.05
CA ASN A 123 -12.25 -12.93 4.44
C ASN A 123 -13.49 -12.05 4.66
N SER A 124 -14.44 -12.06 3.75
CA SER A 124 -15.73 -11.37 3.85
C SER A 124 -16.90 -12.36 3.75
N ASP A 125 -18.08 -11.93 4.17
CA ASP A 125 -19.30 -12.75 4.12
C ASP A 125 -19.67 -13.13 2.66
N THR A 126 -20.51 -14.13 2.51
CA THR A 126 -20.90 -14.68 1.21
C THR A 126 -21.68 -13.69 0.34
N ASP A 127 -22.36 -12.74 0.95
CA ASP A 127 -23.17 -11.70 0.32
C ASP A 127 -22.42 -10.36 0.13
N THR A 128 -21.11 -10.33 0.48
CA THR A 128 -20.28 -9.15 0.23
C THR A 128 -20.06 -8.96 -1.27
N GLU A 129 -20.30 -7.76 -1.79
CA GLU A 129 -19.91 -7.34 -3.13
C GLU A 129 -18.53 -6.67 -3.08
N ILE A 130 -17.61 -7.08 -3.95
CA ILE A 130 -16.31 -6.44 -4.14
C ILE A 130 -16.24 -5.88 -5.54
N VAL A 131 -16.13 -4.56 -5.64
CA VAL A 131 -15.86 -3.89 -6.91
C VAL A 131 -14.39 -3.54 -6.97
N THR A 132 -13.69 -3.96 -8.02
CA THR A 132 -12.28 -3.64 -8.20
C THR A 132 -12.06 -2.93 -9.53
N LEU A 133 -11.51 -1.71 -9.47
CA LEU A 133 -11.24 -0.85 -10.62
C LEU A 133 -9.77 -0.95 -11.00
N ASP A 134 -9.50 -1.21 -12.27
CA ASP A 134 -8.14 -1.31 -12.79
C ASP A 134 -7.96 -0.52 -14.09
N LEU A 135 -6.76 0.06 -14.25
CA LEU A 135 -6.38 0.72 -15.50
C LEU A 135 -5.96 -0.34 -16.52
N PRO A 136 -6.68 -0.51 -17.65
CA PRO A 136 -6.26 -1.44 -18.68
C PRO A 136 -5.03 -0.90 -19.43
N ALA A 137 -4.20 -1.80 -20.00
CA ALA A 137 -2.98 -1.43 -20.71
C ALA A 137 -3.22 -0.43 -21.86
N GLU A 138 -4.36 -0.57 -22.54
CA GLU A 138 -4.78 0.32 -23.62
C GLU A 138 -5.11 1.74 -23.14
N GLY A 139 -5.49 1.88 -21.87
CA GLY A 139 -5.80 3.16 -21.23
C GLY A 139 -4.57 3.98 -20.87
N LEU A 140 -3.38 3.35 -20.83
CA LEU A 140 -2.14 3.98 -20.35
C LEU A 140 -1.77 5.28 -21.10
N ALA A 141 -2.01 5.34 -22.40
CA ALA A 141 -1.68 6.52 -23.22
C ALA A 141 -2.71 7.66 -23.09
N SER A 142 -3.84 7.43 -22.41
CA SER A 142 -4.96 8.36 -22.28
C SER A 142 -5.33 8.66 -20.82
N THR A 143 -4.44 8.35 -19.88
CA THR A 143 -4.63 8.70 -18.47
C THR A 143 -4.75 10.21 -18.30
N LYS A 144 -5.61 10.63 -17.40
CA LYS A 144 -5.89 12.06 -17.17
C LYS A 144 -4.76 12.78 -16.43
N MET A 145 -3.97 12.03 -15.67
CA MET A 145 -2.81 12.50 -14.92
C MET A 145 -1.59 11.67 -15.29
N GLU A 146 -0.40 12.18 -15.01
CA GLU A 146 0.84 11.43 -15.20
C GLU A 146 0.95 10.33 -14.14
N ILE A 147 1.43 9.17 -14.57
CA ILE A 147 1.77 8.04 -13.69
C ILE A 147 3.30 7.93 -13.57
N GLU A 148 3.77 7.40 -12.47
CA GLU A 148 5.20 7.20 -12.24
C GLU A 148 5.77 6.19 -13.27
N GLU A 149 6.96 6.45 -13.83
CA GLU A 149 7.59 5.56 -14.82
C GLU A 149 7.74 4.12 -14.27
N GLY A 150 8.04 3.99 -12.98
CA GLY A 150 8.17 2.71 -12.29
C GLY A 150 6.89 1.89 -12.22
N GLU A 151 5.71 2.50 -12.43
CA GLU A 151 4.40 1.87 -12.32
C GLU A 151 3.90 1.27 -13.65
N VAL A 152 4.45 1.72 -14.78
CA VAL A 152 4.02 1.27 -16.12
C VAL A 152 3.98 -0.26 -16.24
N ARG A 153 4.89 -0.97 -15.57
CA ARG A 153 4.94 -2.43 -15.55
C ARG A 153 3.71 -3.06 -14.88
N TYR A 154 3.10 -2.40 -13.88
CA TYR A 154 1.90 -2.90 -13.20
C TYR A 154 0.65 -2.73 -14.06
N VAL A 155 0.63 -1.71 -14.92
CA VAL A 155 -0.44 -1.51 -15.88
C VAL A 155 -0.31 -2.49 -17.08
N LYS A 156 0.93 -2.74 -17.56
CA LYS A 156 1.22 -3.63 -18.70
C LYS A 156 1.28 -5.13 -18.32
N LYS A 157 0.58 -5.54 -17.28
CA LYS A 157 0.41 -6.96 -16.93
C LYS A 157 -0.36 -7.72 -18.02
N GLU A 158 -0.13 -9.03 -18.15
CA GLU A 158 -0.80 -9.85 -19.17
C GLU A 158 -2.30 -9.97 -18.89
N VAL A 159 -2.67 -10.25 -17.63
CA VAL A 159 -4.07 -10.44 -17.21
C VAL A 159 -4.30 -9.74 -15.89
N SER A 160 -5.23 -8.79 -15.88
CA SER A 160 -5.68 -8.17 -14.65
C SER A 160 -6.64 -9.09 -13.90
N GLY A 161 -6.39 -9.29 -12.60
CA GLY A 161 -7.27 -10.11 -11.76
C GLY A 161 -7.12 -11.63 -11.95
N GLU A 162 -6.02 -12.11 -12.54
CA GLU A 162 -5.83 -13.54 -12.84
C GLU A 162 -5.96 -14.44 -11.60
N ARG A 163 -5.61 -13.92 -10.40
CA ARG A 163 -5.61 -14.69 -9.16
C ARG A 163 -7.01 -15.07 -8.67
N PHE A 164 -8.03 -14.32 -9.02
CA PHE A 164 -9.41 -14.68 -8.67
C PHE A 164 -10.17 -15.36 -9.81
N MET A 165 -9.64 -15.36 -11.04
CA MET A 165 -10.30 -16.00 -12.17
C MET A 165 -10.45 -17.51 -11.93
N GLY A 166 -11.69 -18.01 -12.07
CA GLY A 166 -12.00 -19.42 -11.82
C GLY A 166 -12.04 -19.82 -10.34
N HIS A 167 -11.73 -18.90 -9.41
CA HIS A 167 -11.85 -19.20 -7.98
C HIS A 167 -13.32 -19.10 -7.53
N PRO A 168 -13.82 -19.97 -6.63
CA PRO A 168 -15.21 -19.89 -6.13
C PRO A 168 -15.60 -18.53 -5.56
N ALA A 169 -14.68 -17.82 -4.88
CA ALA A 169 -14.89 -16.48 -4.34
C ALA A 169 -15.02 -15.39 -5.43
N ALA A 170 -14.70 -15.69 -6.70
CA ALA A 170 -14.88 -14.73 -7.80
C ALA A 170 -16.36 -14.32 -8.00
N SER A 171 -17.29 -15.15 -7.52
CA SER A 171 -18.74 -14.80 -7.56
C SER A 171 -19.08 -13.52 -6.79
N LYS A 172 -18.22 -13.07 -5.86
CA LYS A 172 -18.37 -11.82 -5.10
C LYS A 172 -17.71 -10.63 -5.81
N ILE A 173 -16.86 -10.86 -6.83
CA ILE A 173 -15.96 -9.87 -7.39
C ILE A 173 -16.50 -9.37 -8.72
N ARG A 174 -16.72 -8.07 -8.82
CA ARG A 174 -17.04 -7.35 -10.06
C ARG A 174 -15.86 -6.49 -10.45
N GLN A 175 -15.11 -6.93 -11.44
CA GLN A 175 -14.02 -6.15 -12.00
C GLN A 175 -14.56 -5.13 -13.01
N VAL A 176 -14.10 -3.89 -12.90
CA VAL A 176 -14.37 -2.79 -13.81
C VAL A 176 -13.07 -2.16 -14.28
N PHE A 177 -13.07 -1.58 -15.48
CA PHE A 177 -11.87 -1.03 -16.09
C PHE A 177 -12.02 0.46 -16.36
N GLY A 178 -10.99 1.22 -16.09
CA GLY A 178 -10.93 2.65 -16.36
C GLY A 178 -9.82 3.34 -15.58
N ASP A 179 -9.57 4.59 -15.97
CA ASP A 179 -8.73 5.51 -15.23
C ASP A 179 -9.54 6.09 -14.06
N SER A 180 -9.06 5.92 -12.81
CA SER A 180 -9.73 6.39 -11.60
C SER A 180 -9.98 7.90 -11.61
N ALA A 181 -9.13 8.68 -12.30
CA ALA A 181 -9.31 10.12 -12.43
C ALA A 181 -10.53 10.53 -13.28
N SER A 182 -11.01 9.63 -14.15
CA SER A 182 -12.14 9.87 -15.03
C SER A 182 -13.31 8.91 -14.84
N PHE A 183 -13.15 7.88 -14.00
CA PHE A 183 -14.19 6.90 -13.71
C PHE A 183 -15.40 7.54 -13.01
N ASP A 184 -16.61 7.09 -13.36
CA ASP A 184 -17.84 7.56 -12.73
C ASP A 184 -18.15 6.76 -11.45
N PHE A 185 -18.00 7.41 -10.29
CA PHE A 185 -18.24 6.83 -8.98
C PHE A 185 -19.69 7.02 -8.47
N GLU A 186 -20.59 7.66 -9.23
CA GLU A 186 -21.95 8.00 -8.76
C GLU A 186 -22.77 6.77 -8.32
N GLU A 187 -22.63 5.63 -9.01
CA GLU A 187 -23.31 4.37 -8.64
C GLU A 187 -22.98 3.94 -7.19
N TYR A 188 -21.81 4.33 -6.68
CA TYR A 188 -21.30 3.89 -5.38
C TYR A 188 -21.49 4.91 -4.26
N ARG A 189 -22.06 6.08 -4.54
CA ARG A 189 -22.17 7.19 -3.59
C ARG A 189 -22.73 6.73 -2.23
N ASN A 190 -21.97 7.00 -1.14
CA ASN A 190 -22.33 6.67 0.26
C ASN A 190 -22.76 5.21 0.48
N SER A 191 -22.26 4.25 -0.30
CA SER A 191 -22.67 2.85 -0.22
C SER A 191 -21.54 1.86 0.05
N VAL A 192 -20.30 2.33 0.08
CA VAL A 192 -19.11 1.52 0.30
C VAL A 192 -18.79 1.46 1.80
N ASP A 193 -18.56 0.27 2.31
CA ASP A 193 -18.21 0.03 3.72
C ASP A 193 -16.71 0.04 3.95
N VAL A 194 -15.96 -0.53 3.01
CA VAL A 194 -14.49 -0.57 3.02
C VAL A 194 -13.98 -0.18 1.64
N ALA A 195 -13.05 0.77 1.59
CA ALA A 195 -12.36 1.13 0.36
C ALA A 195 -10.86 0.84 0.53
N PHE A 196 -10.25 0.24 -0.50
CA PHE A 196 -8.82 -0.01 -0.58
C PHE A 196 -8.22 0.73 -1.77
N ILE A 197 -7.23 1.59 -1.52
CA ILE A 197 -6.57 2.42 -2.52
C ILE A 197 -5.13 1.91 -2.69
N ASP A 198 -4.88 1.27 -3.81
CA ASP A 198 -3.59 0.70 -4.22
C ASP A 198 -3.42 0.84 -5.76
N GLY A 199 -3.81 2.00 -6.27
CA GLY A 199 -3.72 2.34 -7.69
C GLY A 199 -2.37 2.96 -8.06
N SER A 200 -2.38 4.13 -8.73
CA SER A 200 -1.17 4.87 -9.00
C SER A 200 -0.61 5.51 -7.73
N HIS A 201 0.72 5.49 -7.59
CA HIS A 201 1.45 6.09 -6.47
C HIS A 201 1.85 7.55 -6.75
N ALA A 202 1.49 8.09 -7.92
CA ALA A 202 1.71 9.50 -8.23
C ALA A 202 0.87 10.39 -7.30
N TYR A 203 1.48 11.45 -6.77
CA TYR A 203 0.89 12.37 -5.80
C TYR A 203 -0.53 12.82 -6.20
N GLU A 204 -0.71 13.24 -7.46
CA GLU A 204 -1.99 13.75 -7.96
C GLU A 204 -3.09 12.66 -8.00
N TYR A 205 -2.70 11.42 -8.35
CA TYR A 205 -3.62 10.29 -8.31
C TYR A 205 -4.03 9.94 -6.88
N VAL A 206 -3.09 9.90 -5.94
CA VAL A 206 -3.40 9.60 -4.53
C VAL A 206 -4.39 10.63 -3.96
N LEU A 207 -4.20 11.91 -4.25
CA LEU A 207 -5.15 12.97 -3.86
C LEU A 207 -6.52 12.74 -4.50
N ASN A 208 -6.57 12.53 -5.83
CA ASN A 208 -7.80 12.31 -6.56
C ASN A 208 -8.57 11.08 -6.03
N ASP A 209 -7.87 9.96 -5.86
CA ASP A 209 -8.49 8.70 -5.43
C ASP A 209 -8.99 8.79 -4.00
N SER A 210 -8.27 9.50 -3.13
CA SER A 210 -8.71 9.79 -1.76
C SER A 210 -10.01 10.61 -1.75
N GLU A 211 -10.09 11.66 -2.56
CA GLU A 211 -11.31 12.49 -2.70
C GLU A 211 -12.47 11.71 -3.31
N LYS A 212 -12.23 10.91 -4.36
CA LYS A 212 -13.26 10.07 -4.99
C LYS A 212 -13.82 9.05 -4.00
N VAL A 213 -12.93 8.33 -3.31
CA VAL A 213 -13.32 7.35 -2.29
C VAL A 213 -14.12 8.01 -1.17
N PHE A 214 -13.76 9.24 -0.77
CA PHE A 214 -14.51 9.97 0.26
C PHE A 214 -15.97 10.28 -0.16
N THR A 215 -16.26 10.32 -1.46
CA THR A 215 -17.66 10.50 -1.95
C THR A 215 -18.48 9.22 -1.90
N ILE A 216 -17.83 8.05 -1.97
CA ILE A 216 -18.51 6.76 -2.05
C ILE A 216 -18.58 6.03 -0.70
N ILE A 217 -17.64 6.33 0.22
CA ILE A 217 -17.60 5.71 1.53
C ILE A 217 -18.79 6.18 2.39
N ARG A 218 -19.40 5.26 3.12
CA ARG A 218 -20.47 5.61 4.07
C ARG A 218 -19.90 6.06 5.42
N LYS A 219 -20.68 6.75 6.19
CA LYS A 219 -20.34 7.07 7.59
C LYS A 219 -20.08 5.79 8.39
N GLY A 220 -18.96 5.76 9.12
CA GLY A 220 -18.46 4.59 9.83
C GLY A 220 -17.72 3.58 8.93
N GLY A 221 -17.56 3.90 7.64
CA GLY A 221 -16.76 3.10 6.72
C GLY A 221 -15.26 3.25 6.95
N LEU A 222 -14.49 2.37 6.34
CA LEU A 222 -13.04 2.29 6.45
C LEU A 222 -12.39 2.60 5.09
N ILE A 223 -11.44 3.51 5.07
CA ILE A 223 -10.55 3.73 3.93
C ILE A 223 -9.17 3.19 4.30
N ILE A 224 -8.56 2.43 3.40
CA ILE A 224 -7.23 1.84 3.54
C ILE A 224 -6.40 2.30 2.35
N TRP A 225 -5.22 2.86 2.60
CA TRP A 225 -4.22 3.17 1.60
C TRP A 225 -3.02 2.25 1.76
N HIS A 226 -2.52 1.72 0.66
CA HIS A 226 -1.26 0.99 0.60
C HIS A 226 -0.08 1.93 0.32
N ASP A 227 1.12 1.44 0.51
CA ASP A 227 2.39 2.07 0.12
C ASP A 227 2.70 3.45 0.74
N TYR A 228 2.08 3.79 1.86
CA TYR A 228 2.36 5.05 2.58
C TYR A 228 3.84 5.24 2.91
N THR A 229 4.60 4.16 3.17
CA THR A 229 6.03 4.27 3.51
C THR A 229 6.97 3.94 2.34
N ASN A 230 6.42 3.57 1.19
CA ASN A 230 7.21 3.04 0.07
C ASN A 230 7.38 4.04 -1.08
N TRP A 231 6.36 4.90 -1.32
CA TRP A 231 6.33 5.79 -2.46
C TRP A 231 6.22 7.26 -2.06
N PRO A 232 7.11 8.14 -2.59
CA PRO A 232 7.09 9.58 -2.28
C PRO A 232 5.75 10.26 -2.56
N GLY A 233 5.10 9.95 -3.67
CA GLY A 233 3.80 10.53 -4.00
C GLY A 233 2.73 10.17 -2.98
N VAL A 234 2.75 8.92 -2.47
CA VAL A 234 1.76 8.46 -1.48
C VAL A 234 1.94 9.18 -0.14
N TRP A 235 3.16 9.17 0.44
CA TRP A 235 3.30 9.84 1.74
C TRP A 235 3.13 11.35 1.66
N THR A 236 3.53 11.98 0.54
CA THR A 236 3.37 13.43 0.38
C THR A 236 1.88 13.79 0.34
N ALA A 237 1.09 13.06 -0.46
CA ALA A 237 -0.34 13.29 -0.58
C ALA A 237 -1.09 13.04 0.75
N LEU A 238 -0.83 11.91 1.42
CA LEU A 238 -1.50 11.58 2.66
C LEU A 238 -1.09 12.52 3.81
N ASN A 239 0.17 12.93 3.88
CA ASN A 239 0.64 13.93 4.83
C ASN A 239 -0.08 15.28 4.62
N GLU A 240 -0.21 15.72 3.36
CA GLU A 240 -0.92 16.96 3.05
C GLU A 240 -2.39 16.88 3.43
N LEU A 241 -3.09 15.79 3.07
CA LEU A 241 -4.47 15.56 3.50
C LEU A 241 -4.59 15.58 5.02
N TYR A 242 -3.70 14.87 5.73
CA TYR A 242 -3.67 14.86 7.18
C TYR A 242 -3.45 16.26 7.79
N GLU A 243 -2.57 17.07 7.22
CA GLU A 243 -2.28 18.40 7.76
C GLU A 243 -3.35 19.43 7.46
N ARG A 244 -3.92 19.41 6.25
CA ARG A 244 -4.73 20.52 5.72
C ARG A 244 -6.23 20.26 5.73
N ASP A 245 -6.65 18.98 5.68
CA ASP A 245 -8.07 18.66 5.59
C ASP A 245 -8.60 18.03 6.88
N PRO A 246 -9.55 18.67 7.59
CA PRO A 246 -10.15 18.14 8.80
C PRO A 246 -10.76 16.74 8.64
N ARG A 247 -11.24 16.38 7.45
CA ARG A 247 -11.83 15.06 7.16
C ARG A 247 -10.81 13.94 7.34
N PHE A 248 -9.53 14.22 7.08
CA PHE A 248 -8.43 13.26 7.09
C PHE A 248 -7.60 13.28 8.39
N LYS A 249 -7.93 14.10 9.37
CA LYS A 249 -7.21 14.17 10.68
C LYS A 249 -7.22 12.84 11.45
N GLY A 250 -8.16 11.96 11.14
CA GLY A 250 -8.27 10.64 11.72
C GLY A 250 -7.32 9.58 11.13
N ILE A 251 -6.59 9.89 10.07
CA ILE A 251 -5.66 8.90 9.45
C ILE A 251 -4.68 8.37 10.49
N ARG A 252 -4.42 7.06 10.43
CA ARG A 252 -3.42 6.36 11.25
C ARG A 252 -2.57 5.47 10.34
N HIS A 253 -1.27 5.43 10.58
CA HIS A 253 -0.36 4.49 9.93
C HIS A 253 -0.26 3.23 10.81
N ILE A 254 -0.49 2.06 10.23
CA ILE A 254 -0.38 0.77 10.94
C ILE A 254 1.10 0.40 11.07
N GLY A 255 1.61 0.40 12.29
CA GLY A 255 3.02 0.12 12.57
C GLY A 255 3.49 -1.23 12.02
N GLY A 256 4.66 -1.23 11.37
CA GLY A 256 5.23 -2.43 10.76
C GLY A 256 4.72 -2.75 9.34
N THR A 257 3.88 -1.90 8.78
CA THR A 257 3.35 -2.01 7.41
C THR A 257 3.55 -0.71 6.63
N SER A 258 3.21 -0.71 5.34
CA SER A 258 3.04 0.49 4.54
C SER A 258 1.58 0.99 4.50
N ILE A 259 0.71 0.45 5.34
CA ILE A 259 -0.73 0.72 5.32
C ILE A 259 -1.06 1.96 6.17
N ALA A 260 -1.79 2.90 5.57
CA ALA A 260 -2.52 3.93 6.30
C ALA A 260 -4.03 3.64 6.28
N MET A 261 -4.77 4.07 7.30
CA MET A 261 -6.20 3.83 7.41
C MET A 261 -6.95 5.02 8.02
N LEU A 262 -8.22 5.16 7.66
CA LEU A 262 -9.14 6.16 8.21
C LEU A 262 -10.53 5.54 8.42
N THR A 263 -11.11 5.73 9.59
CA THR A 263 -12.55 5.50 9.81
C THR A 263 -13.31 6.82 9.64
N VAL A 264 -14.27 6.85 8.71
CA VAL A 264 -15.04 8.04 8.32
C VAL A 264 -16.24 8.30 9.22
#